data_8577d1ae984d1d7d08c8fe11d357c40c
#
_entry.id   8577d1ae984d1d7d08c8fe11d357c40c
#
_cell.length_a   1.000
_cell.length_b   1.000
_cell.length_c   1.000
_cell.angle_alpha   90.00
_cell.angle_beta   90.00
_cell.angle_gamma   90.00
#
_symmetry.space_group_name_H-M   'P 1'
#
loop_
_entity.id
_entity.type
_entity.pdbx_description
1 polymer ?
#
loop_
_entity_poly.entity_id
_entity_poly.type
_entity_poly.pdbx_seq_one_letter_code
_entity_poly.pdbx_strand_id
1 'polypeptide(L)'
;MEFKNDEPMRIVEVRTNGKALDGFEGFSKMGKIKFANEEEDEEMTREYFLDEAKKCVCTDREGQYGAPEDNFGVVAEFWDSYLKSVLNLHEYDSIVDSVDVAVMMALLKIARISTGKLKADNWVDLIGYAACGGEIQFKEA
;
A
#
# COMPACT_ATOMS: atom_id res chain seq x y z
N MET A 1 20.98 -21.45 5.14
CA MET A 1 19.74 -21.51 4.34
C MET A 1 20.04 -20.74 3.07
N GLU A 2 20.44 -21.43 2.01
CA GLU A 2 20.82 -20.81 0.72
C GLU A 2 19.55 -20.50 -0.07
N PHE A 3 19.30 -19.23 -0.35
CA PHE A 3 18.29 -18.82 -1.31
C PHE A 3 18.84 -19.04 -2.72
N LYS A 4 18.49 -20.14 -3.35
CA LYS A 4 18.64 -20.32 -4.78
C LYS A 4 17.51 -19.57 -5.48
N ASN A 5 17.78 -18.39 -6.00
CA ASN A 5 16.93 -17.65 -6.91
C ASN A 5 17.67 -17.50 -8.24
N ASP A 6 17.68 -18.57 -9.04
CA ASP A 6 18.17 -18.56 -10.43
C ASP A 6 17.01 -18.54 -11.45
N GLU A 7 15.86 -18.03 -11.10
CA GLU A 7 14.85 -17.69 -12.10
C GLU A 7 14.91 -16.19 -12.40
N PRO A 8 15.16 -15.80 -13.67
CA PRO A 8 15.10 -14.40 -14.06
C PRO A 8 13.66 -13.90 -13.85
N MET A 9 13.54 -12.69 -13.27
CA MET A 9 12.24 -12.00 -13.15
C MET A 9 11.49 -12.13 -14.48
N ARG A 10 10.36 -12.81 -14.47
CA ARG A 10 9.49 -12.88 -15.64
C ARG A 10 9.01 -11.48 -15.94
N ILE A 11 9.51 -10.91 -17.03
CA ILE A 11 8.96 -9.70 -17.63
C ILE A 11 7.51 -10.04 -17.98
N VAL A 12 6.56 -9.42 -17.26
CA VAL A 12 5.15 -9.53 -17.62
C VAL A 12 5.01 -8.82 -18.97
N GLU A 13 4.69 -9.58 -20.01
CA GLU A 13 4.47 -9.06 -21.35
C GLU A 13 3.27 -8.11 -21.32
N VAL A 14 3.52 -6.82 -21.30
CA VAL A 14 2.48 -5.78 -21.39
C VAL A 14 2.14 -5.62 -22.86
N ARG A 15 1.02 -6.20 -23.30
CA ARG A 15 0.51 -6.01 -24.65
C ARG A 15 -0.25 -4.71 -24.72
N THR A 16 0.34 -3.69 -25.30
CA THR A 16 -0.38 -2.51 -25.77
C THR A 16 -0.52 -2.61 -27.29
N ASN A 17 -1.75 -2.70 -27.80
CA ASN A 17 -2.08 -2.67 -29.25
C ASN A 17 -1.26 -3.63 -30.12
N GLY A 18 -1.00 -4.85 -29.65
CA GLY A 18 -0.42 -5.91 -30.50
C GLY A 18 1.07 -5.80 -30.78
N LYS A 19 1.83 -4.92 -30.12
CA LYS A 19 3.28 -4.84 -30.22
C LYS A 19 3.92 -5.11 -28.86
N ALA A 20 4.81 -6.10 -28.81
CA ALA A 20 5.69 -6.32 -27.67
C ALA A 20 6.65 -5.13 -27.52
N LEU A 21 6.80 -4.63 -26.31
CA LEU A 21 7.82 -3.62 -26.00
C LEU A 21 9.07 -4.36 -25.49
N ASP A 22 10.08 -4.45 -26.34
CA ASP A 22 11.43 -4.80 -25.93
C ASP A 22 12.12 -3.54 -25.36
N GLY A 23 12.45 -3.59 -24.08
CA GLY A 23 13.26 -2.56 -23.44
C GLY A 23 12.48 -1.66 -22.49
N PHE A 24 13.08 -1.45 -21.34
CA PHE A 24 12.64 -0.59 -20.26
C PHE A 24 12.79 0.88 -20.69
N GLU A 25 11.78 1.43 -21.33
CA GLU A 25 11.66 2.87 -21.52
C GLU A 25 10.41 3.40 -20.77
N GLY A 26 10.69 4.06 -19.69
CA GLY A 26 9.86 5.10 -19.07
C GLY A 26 8.42 4.72 -18.69
N PHE A 27 8.11 4.90 -17.45
CA PHE A 27 6.79 4.85 -16.76
C PHE A 27 5.64 5.67 -17.42
N SER A 28 5.80 6.15 -18.65
CA SER A 28 5.00 7.22 -19.26
C SER A 28 3.89 6.76 -20.21
N LYS A 29 3.66 5.45 -20.40
CA LYS A 29 2.58 4.97 -21.27
C LYS A 29 1.86 3.76 -20.69
N MET A 30 1.18 3.94 -19.57
CA MET A 30 0.12 3.00 -19.18
C MET A 30 -1.10 3.23 -20.07
N GLY A 31 -1.29 2.35 -21.05
CA GLY A 31 -2.50 2.32 -21.85
C GLY A 31 -3.72 1.93 -20.99
N LYS A 32 -4.90 2.37 -21.40
CA LYS A 32 -6.18 2.02 -20.76
C LYS A 32 -6.34 0.50 -20.69
N ILE A 33 -6.42 -0.05 -19.49
CA ILE A 33 -6.73 -1.47 -19.27
C ILE A 33 -8.26 -1.57 -19.21
N LYS A 34 -8.87 -2.23 -20.19
CA LYS A 34 -10.29 -2.56 -20.17
C LYS A 34 -10.47 -3.91 -19.48
N PHE A 35 -11.22 -3.93 -18.38
CA PHE A 35 -11.72 -5.15 -17.78
C PHE A 35 -13.09 -5.48 -18.39
N ALA A 36 -13.22 -6.68 -18.95
CA ALA A 36 -14.46 -7.14 -19.57
C ALA A 36 -15.41 -7.68 -18.49
N ASN A 37 -16.21 -6.80 -17.88
CA ASN A 37 -17.48 -7.12 -17.24
C ASN A 37 -18.40 -5.93 -17.51
N GLU A 38 -19.65 -6.20 -17.91
CA GLU A 38 -20.67 -5.23 -18.32
C GLU A 38 -21.30 -4.44 -17.14
N GLU A 39 -20.47 -3.95 -16.24
CA GLU A 39 -20.78 -2.85 -15.33
C GLU A 39 -19.95 -1.67 -15.85
N GLU A 40 -20.54 -0.46 -15.94
CA GLU A 40 -19.96 0.76 -16.50
C GLU A 40 -18.45 0.82 -16.20
N ASP A 41 -17.61 0.78 -17.27
CA ASP A 41 -16.14 0.82 -17.16
C ASP A 41 -15.72 2.10 -16.40
N GLU A 42 -15.67 2.09 -15.07
CA GLU A 42 -15.12 3.17 -14.28
C GLU A 42 -13.67 3.38 -14.72
N GLU A 43 -13.40 4.52 -15.34
CA GLU A 43 -12.05 4.85 -15.79
C GLU A 43 -11.14 5.02 -14.57
N MET A 44 -10.11 4.18 -14.41
CA MET A 44 -9.15 4.23 -13.32
C MET A 44 -8.27 5.49 -13.39
N THR A 45 -8.88 6.66 -13.12
CA THR A 45 -8.24 7.97 -13.13
C THR A 45 -7.58 8.27 -11.79
N ARG A 46 -6.79 9.35 -11.73
CA ARG A 46 -6.26 9.86 -10.45
C ARG A 46 -7.38 10.27 -9.50
N GLU A 47 -8.45 10.83 -10.02
CA GLU A 47 -9.63 11.24 -9.27
C GLU A 47 -10.30 10.03 -8.65
N TYR A 48 -10.53 8.96 -9.42
CA TYR A 48 -11.04 7.69 -8.91
C TYR A 48 -10.26 7.20 -7.68
N PHE A 49 -8.92 7.12 -7.76
CA PHE A 49 -8.10 6.63 -6.66
C PHE A 49 -8.16 7.53 -5.42
N LEU A 50 -8.23 8.85 -5.61
CA LEU A 50 -8.35 9.81 -4.49
C LEU A 50 -9.72 9.71 -3.81
N ASP A 51 -10.79 9.58 -4.58
CA ASP A 51 -12.15 9.46 -4.07
C ASP A 51 -12.37 8.14 -3.34
N GLU A 52 -11.92 7.02 -3.92
CA GLU A 52 -12.00 5.72 -3.26
C GLU A 52 -11.16 5.68 -1.96
N ALA A 53 -9.96 6.23 -1.96
CA ALA A 53 -9.17 6.34 -0.74
C ALA A 53 -9.87 7.20 0.31
N LYS A 54 -10.40 8.36 -0.06
CA LYS A 54 -11.17 9.23 0.83
C LYS A 54 -12.38 8.50 1.42
N LYS A 55 -13.19 7.84 0.61
CA LYS A 55 -14.33 7.05 1.04
C LYS A 55 -13.90 5.96 2.03
N CYS A 56 -12.84 5.24 1.71
CA CYS A 56 -12.31 4.17 2.56
C CYS A 56 -11.89 4.69 3.94
N VAL A 57 -11.08 5.75 4.03
CA VAL A 57 -10.50 6.20 5.31
C VAL A 57 -11.41 7.14 6.10
N CYS A 58 -12.24 7.97 5.43
CA CYS A 58 -13.08 8.94 6.11
C CYS A 58 -14.50 8.45 6.39
N THR A 59 -14.90 7.28 5.91
CA THR A 59 -16.28 6.79 6.05
C THR A 59 -16.32 5.32 6.47
N ASP A 60 -15.77 4.42 5.64
CA ASP A 60 -16.01 2.99 5.82
C ASP A 60 -15.21 2.41 7.01
N ARG A 61 -13.94 2.81 7.15
CA ARG A 61 -13.06 2.28 8.19
C ARG A 61 -13.24 2.96 9.54
N GLU A 62 -13.48 4.25 9.55
CA GLU A 62 -13.75 4.99 10.80
C GLU A 62 -15.00 4.44 11.51
N GLY A 63 -16.03 4.08 10.76
CA GLY A 63 -17.23 3.43 11.29
C GLY A 63 -17.02 1.99 11.78
N GLN A 64 -15.98 1.29 11.32
CA GLN A 64 -15.70 -0.12 11.66
C GLN A 64 -14.63 -0.29 12.73
N TYR A 65 -13.60 0.52 12.71
CA TYR A 65 -12.38 0.34 13.51
C TYR A 65 -12.05 1.52 14.44
N GLY A 66 -12.85 2.60 14.41
CA GLY A 66 -12.57 3.84 15.13
C GLY A 66 -11.56 4.74 14.41
N ALA A 67 -11.11 5.77 15.10
CA ALA A 67 -10.14 6.70 14.55
C ALA A 67 -8.82 6.02 14.20
N PRO A 68 -8.13 6.43 13.13
CA PRO A 68 -6.85 5.83 12.71
C PRO A 68 -5.82 5.81 13.83
N GLU A 69 -5.73 6.89 14.62
CA GLU A 69 -4.81 7.00 15.74
C GLU A 69 -5.01 5.91 16.79
N ASP A 70 -6.25 5.55 17.13
CA ASP A 70 -6.55 4.51 18.11
C ASP A 70 -6.17 3.13 17.59
N ASN A 71 -6.57 2.81 16.36
CA ASN A 71 -6.28 1.51 15.76
C ASN A 71 -4.78 1.32 15.52
N PHE A 72 -4.09 2.33 14.99
CA PHE A 72 -2.65 2.26 14.74
C PHE A 72 -1.87 2.23 16.05
N GLY A 73 -2.36 2.89 17.12
CA GLY A 73 -1.79 2.80 18.45
C GLY A 73 -1.74 1.36 18.96
N VAL A 74 -2.85 0.62 18.87
CA VAL A 74 -2.92 -0.79 19.26
C VAL A 74 -1.96 -1.66 18.41
N VAL A 75 -1.89 -1.42 17.09
CA VAL A 75 -0.96 -2.14 16.22
C VAL A 75 0.49 -1.83 16.59
N ALA A 76 0.80 -0.56 16.89
CA ALA A 76 2.11 -0.13 17.32
C ALA A 76 2.55 -0.86 18.59
N GLU A 77 1.69 -0.97 19.61
CA GLU A 77 1.98 -1.71 20.85
C GLU A 77 2.34 -3.19 20.58
N PHE A 78 1.61 -3.87 19.70
CA PHE A 78 1.90 -5.25 19.34
C PHE A 78 3.23 -5.39 18.59
N TRP A 79 3.48 -4.51 17.62
CA TRP A 79 4.72 -4.56 16.85
C TRP A 79 5.93 -4.15 17.68
N ASP A 80 5.79 -3.16 18.52
CA ASP A 80 6.81 -2.72 19.47
C ASP A 80 7.22 -3.88 20.39
N SER A 81 6.25 -4.54 21.01
CA SER A 81 6.48 -5.70 21.89
C SER A 81 7.19 -6.84 21.15
N TYR A 82 6.74 -7.16 19.93
CA TYR A 82 7.34 -8.21 19.11
C TYR A 82 8.78 -7.87 18.70
N LEU A 83 9.01 -6.66 18.17
CA LEU A 83 10.32 -6.25 17.70
C LEU A 83 11.33 -6.12 18.84
N LYS A 84 10.92 -5.60 19.99
CA LYS A 84 11.76 -5.58 21.20
C LYS A 84 12.20 -6.97 21.62
N SER A 85 11.29 -7.92 21.58
CA SER A 85 11.59 -9.32 21.93
C SER A 85 12.57 -9.96 20.94
N VAL A 86 12.34 -9.79 19.61
CA VAL A 86 13.17 -10.42 18.56
C VAL A 86 14.54 -9.77 18.45
N LEU A 87 14.63 -8.45 18.61
CA LEU A 87 15.85 -7.66 18.46
C LEU A 87 16.59 -7.44 19.78
N ASN A 88 16.04 -7.93 20.92
CA ASN A 88 16.57 -7.73 22.26
C ASN A 88 16.76 -6.24 22.61
N LEU A 89 15.76 -5.42 22.33
CA LEU A 89 15.72 -3.97 22.53
C LEU A 89 14.86 -3.56 23.73
N HIS A 90 14.93 -4.34 24.83
CA HIS A 90 14.08 -4.16 26.02
C HIS A 90 14.42 -2.88 26.83
N GLU A 91 15.57 -2.24 26.57
CA GLU A 91 16.00 -1.00 27.19
C GLU A 91 15.31 0.26 26.65
N TYR A 92 14.61 0.14 25.51
CA TYR A 92 13.90 1.26 24.88
C TYR A 92 12.45 1.31 25.35
N ASP A 93 11.94 2.52 25.63
CA ASP A 93 10.55 2.72 26.08
C ASP A 93 9.57 2.40 24.96
N SER A 94 9.83 2.90 23.74
CA SER A 94 9.11 2.57 22.52
C SER A 94 10.04 2.66 21.31
N ILE A 95 9.81 1.78 20.31
CA ILE A 95 10.55 1.77 19.05
C ILE A 95 9.61 1.81 17.82
N VAL A 96 8.31 1.73 18.05
CA VAL A 96 7.27 1.80 17.01
C VAL A 96 6.12 2.65 17.53
N ASP A 97 5.72 3.66 16.78
CA ASP A 97 4.55 4.48 17.05
C ASP A 97 3.46 4.34 15.96
N SER A 98 2.36 5.08 16.09
CA SER A 98 1.25 5.05 15.16
C SER A 98 1.64 5.53 13.74
N VAL A 99 2.58 6.47 13.64
CA VAL A 99 3.09 6.98 12.35
C VAL A 99 3.93 5.90 11.68
N ASP A 100 4.77 5.19 12.43
CA ASP A 100 5.55 4.06 11.92
C ASP A 100 4.63 2.96 11.36
N VAL A 101 3.52 2.67 12.04
CA VAL A 101 2.50 1.72 11.54
C VAL A 101 1.98 2.16 10.19
N ALA A 102 1.60 3.44 10.01
CA ALA A 102 1.13 3.97 8.73
C ALA A 102 2.18 3.80 7.62
N VAL A 103 3.44 4.14 7.91
CA VAL A 103 4.56 4.00 6.96
C VAL A 103 4.81 2.54 6.60
N MET A 104 4.84 1.65 7.58
CA MET A 104 5.08 0.21 7.34
C MET A 104 3.94 -0.42 6.53
N MET A 105 2.69 -0.03 6.77
CA MET A 105 1.55 -0.47 5.96
C MET A 105 1.60 0.07 4.53
N ALA A 106 2.03 1.32 4.33
CA ALA A 106 2.26 1.89 3.01
C ALA A 106 3.36 1.10 2.25
N LEU A 107 4.47 0.79 2.92
CA LEU A 107 5.55 -0.04 2.36
C LEU A 107 5.07 -1.44 1.98
N LEU A 108 4.19 -2.05 2.77
CA LEU A 108 3.55 -3.33 2.43
C LEU A 108 2.76 -3.23 1.12
N LYS A 109 2.03 -2.12 0.89
CA LYS A 109 1.27 -1.92 -0.36
C LYS A 109 2.22 -1.69 -1.54
N ILE A 110 3.31 -0.95 -1.37
CA ILE A 110 4.36 -0.80 -2.38
C ILE A 110 4.95 -2.17 -2.76
N ALA A 111 5.26 -3.01 -1.78
CA ALA A 111 5.76 -4.36 -2.03
C ALA A 111 4.75 -5.20 -2.84
N ARG A 112 3.45 -5.14 -2.50
CA ARG A 112 2.38 -5.83 -3.25
C ARG A 112 2.21 -5.31 -4.67
N ILE A 113 2.35 -4.00 -4.89
CA ILE A 113 2.32 -3.38 -6.23
C ILE A 113 3.48 -3.90 -7.08
N SER A 114 4.68 -4.03 -6.51
CA SER A 114 5.87 -4.45 -7.25
C SER A 114 5.94 -5.95 -7.53
N THR A 115 5.35 -6.79 -6.68
CA THR A 115 5.52 -8.26 -6.77
C THR A 115 4.22 -9.01 -7.09
N GLY A 116 3.08 -8.35 -6.92
CA GLY A 116 1.77 -8.97 -7.02
C GLY A 116 1.08 -8.81 -8.38
N LYS A 117 -0.16 -9.30 -8.44
CA LYS A 117 -1.05 -9.02 -9.56
C LYS A 117 -1.54 -7.58 -9.48
N LEU A 118 -1.86 -7.00 -10.64
CA LEU A 118 -2.45 -5.67 -10.74
C LEU A 118 -3.80 -5.63 -9.99
N LYS A 119 -3.86 -4.77 -8.96
CA LYS A 119 -5.06 -4.53 -8.15
C LYS A 119 -5.15 -3.05 -7.80
N ALA A 120 -6.27 -2.41 -8.14
CA ALA A 120 -6.56 -1.03 -7.79
C ALA A 120 -6.53 -0.78 -6.27
N ASP A 121 -7.05 -1.73 -5.49
CA ASP A 121 -7.07 -1.72 -4.03
C ASP A 121 -5.69 -1.42 -3.38
N ASN A 122 -4.59 -1.93 -3.96
CA ASN A 122 -3.27 -1.62 -3.42
C ASN A 122 -2.91 -0.13 -3.51
N TRP A 123 -3.36 0.56 -4.56
CA TRP A 123 -3.15 1.99 -4.74
C TRP A 123 -4.07 2.81 -3.83
N VAL A 124 -5.34 2.41 -3.71
CA VAL A 124 -6.32 3.01 -2.79
C VAL A 124 -5.80 2.94 -1.36
N ASP A 125 -5.38 1.76 -0.91
CA ASP A 125 -4.86 1.54 0.42
C ASP A 125 -3.55 2.31 0.69
N LEU A 126 -2.64 2.40 -0.30
CA LEU A 126 -1.41 3.18 -0.19
C LEU A 126 -1.70 4.66 0.09
N ILE A 127 -2.65 5.24 -0.65
CA ILE A 127 -3.10 6.63 -0.45
C ILE A 127 -3.74 6.77 0.94
N GLY A 128 -4.58 5.81 1.33
CA GLY A 128 -5.24 5.79 2.62
C GLY A 128 -4.27 5.79 3.80
N TYR A 129 -3.27 4.90 3.80
CA TYR A 129 -2.26 4.87 4.86
C TYR A 129 -1.42 6.14 4.91
N ALA A 130 -1.05 6.70 3.75
CA ALA A 130 -0.32 7.96 3.70
C ALA A 130 -1.15 9.13 4.27
N ALA A 131 -2.46 9.18 3.99
CA ALA A 131 -3.36 10.20 4.53
C ALA A 131 -3.52 10.06 6.05
N CYS A 132 -3.78 8.85 6.56
CA CYS A 132 -3.90 8.58 8.00
C CYS A 132 -2.60 8.92 8.75
N GLY A 133 -1.45 8.48 8.24
CA GLY A 133 -0.15 8.77 8.85
C GLY A 133 0.14 10.27 8.90
N GLY A 134 -0.16 11.00 7.82
CA GLY A 134 -0.02 12.46 7.80
C GLY A 134 -0.93 13.14 8.83
N GLU A 135 -2.19 12.72 8.94
CA GLU A 135 -3.12 13.28 9.93
C GLU A 135 -2.62 13.04 11.36
N ILE A 136 -2.22 11.80 11.71
CA ILE A 136 -1.70 11.45 13.03
C ILE A 136 -0.48 12.32 13.36
N GLN A 137 0.51 12.38 12.46
CA GLN A 137 1.74 13.12 12.66
C GLN A 137 1.50 14.61 12.96
N PHE A 138 0.53 15.23 12.28
CA PHE A 138 0.24 16.66 12.48
C PHE A 138 -0.80 16.94 13.58
N LYS A 139 -1.48 15.95 14.12
CA LYS A 139 -2.29 16.08 15.35
C LYS A 139 -1.43 16.00 16.61
N GLU A 140 -0.33 15.25 16.57
CA GLU A 140 0.58 15.06 17.71
C GLU A 140 1.71 16.12 17.78
N ALA A 141 1.85 16.96 16.77
CA ALA A 141 2.84 18.03 16.70
C ALA A 141 2.35 19.32 17.36
#